data_50c1e09173ff2ee4030566d5ab6de54f
#
_entry.id   50c1e09173ff2ee4030566d5ab6de54f
#
_cell.length_a   1.000
_cell.length_b   1.000
_cell.length_c   1.000
_cell.angle_alpha   90.00
_cell.angle_beta   90.00
_cell.angle_gamma   90.00
#
_symmetry.space_group_name_H-M   'P 1'
#
loop_
_entity.id
_entity.type
_entity.pdbx_description
1 polymer ?
#
loop_
_entity_poly.entity_id
_entity_poly.type
_entity_poly.pdbx_seq_one_letter_code
_entity_poly.pdbx_strand_id
1 'polypeptide(L)'
;VSLYVTVNEATLEITGTETRLERVPVVANLRHDQLDHIVTEAWLTDPSIQIENTPQRLLDVRDQLSFLHRLAKSLKAQREVVRGKPENFNRPDYNFRLVGNNGAEPTGDEQVQISVRQRGAPLDLIVAEAMIVANSTWGSWMAELGVPGIYRSQASMAPGVKVRMGTKALPHAGIGVKSYSWATSPLRRYVDLVNQWQIIACVRNGKTAALAAPFKPKDAELFSIISSFDAAYSAYNGYQAGMERFWTLKYVEQNGITELNATVFKEGPGGSFLVRADELPLVFPVLGAQNLPRGARLKVKLGEVDEITLDLHGTVIERLDDPDDTSDDGPVEDAEDDEAVAGPIAIAVDVNEAETASPENPAP
;
A
#
# COMPACT_ATOMS: atom_id res chain seq x y z
N VAL A 1 17.50 -2.71 -13.17
CA VAL A 1 17.76 -1.28 -12.94
C VAL A 1 18.04 -1.07 -11.47
N SER A 2 19.15 -0.41 -11.13
CA SER A 2 19.59 -0.11 -9.76
C SER A 2 19.63 1.38 -9.53
N LEU A 3 19.04 1.87 -8.45
CA LEU A 3 19.21 3.23 -7.96
C LEU A 3 20.28 3.25 -6.88
N TYR A 4 21.33 4.02 -7.09
CA TYR A 4 22.32 4.32 -6.06
C TYR A 4 21.98 5.66 -5.41
N VAL A 5 22.01 5.66 -4.09
CA VAL A 5 21.70 6.84 -3.28
C VAL A 5 22.92 7.15 -2.42
N THR A 6 23.47 8.35 -2.57
CA THR A 6 24.54 8.85 -1.71
C THR A 6 23.93 9.57 -0.53
N VAL A 7 24.28 9.13 0.67
CA VAL A 7 23.72 9.66 1.93
C VAL A 7 24.85 10.26 2.77
N ASN A 8 24.61 11.41 3.35
CA ASN A 8 25.47 11.95 4.40
C ASN A 8 25.18 11.18 5.69
N GLU A 9 26.17 10.45 6.21
CA GLU A 9 26.01 9.57 7.35
C GLU A 9 25.64 10.29 8.66
N ALA A 10 26.10 11.54 8.82
CA ALA A 10 25.83 12.33 10.02
C ALA A 10 24.42 12.97 10.01
N THR A 11 23.96 13.47 8.84
CA THR A 11 22.67 14.16 8.72
C THR A 11 21.56 13.27 8.18
N LEU A 12 21.88 12.09 7.64
CA LEU A 12 20.98 11.18 6.93
C LEU A 12 20.28 11.82 5.72
N GLU A 13 20.88 12.88 5.17
CA GLU A 13 20.38 13.54 3.97
C GLU A 13 20.88 12.87 2.70
N ILE A 14 20.01 12.73 1.71
CA ILE A 14 20.37 12.27 0.38
C ILE A 14 21.08 13.41 -0.36
N THR A 15 22.36 13.21 -0.70
CA THR A 15 23.21 14.21 -1.37
C THR A 15 23.39 13.94 -2.86
N GLY A 16 23.01 12.77 -3.34
CA GLY A 16 23.10 12.41 -4.75
C GLY A 16 22.41 11.10 -5.08
N THR A 17 22.05 10.97 -6.35
CA THR A 17 21.46 9.74 -6.88
C THR A 17 22.05 9.40 -8.25
N GLU A 18 22.20 8.11 -8.52
CA GLU A 18 22.68 7.61 -9.82
C GLU A 18 21.89 6.34 -10.17
N THR A 19 21.41 6.24 -11.41
CA THR A 19 20.74 5.04 -11.91
C THR A 19 21.65 4.28 -12.86
N ARG A 20 21.79 2.97 -12.64
CA ARG A 20 22.64 2.08 -13.44
C ARG A 20 21.88 0.87 -13.98
N LEU A 21 22.33 0.39 -15.13
CA LEU A 21 21.91 -0.89 -15.69
C LEU A 21 23.02 -1.90 -15.44
N GLU A 22 22.76 -2.83 -14.53
CA GLU A 22 23.80 -3.78 -14.10
C GLU A 22 23.19 -5.08 -13.61
N ARG A 23 24.02 -6.09 -13.38
CA ARG A 23 23.68 -7.30 -12.65
C ARG A 23 24.20 -7.18 -11.24
N VAL A 24 23.29 -7.24 -10.26
CA VAL A 24 23.63 -7.16 -8.85
C VAL A 24 23.60 -8.57 -8.26
N PRO A 25 24.68 -9.03 -7.59
CA PRO A 25 24.64 -10.29 -6.86
C PRO A 25 23.75 -10.15 -5.62
N VAL A 26 22.85 -11.12 -5.42
CA VAL A 26 22.05 -11.17 -4.19
C VAL A 26 22.87 -11.85 -3.11
N VAL A 27 23.32 -11.08 -2.12
CA VAL A 27 24.14 -11.58 -1.00
C VAL A 27 23.27 -12.28 0.03
N ALA A 28 22.11 -11.73 0.35
CA ALA A 28 21.16 -12.29 1.30
C ALA A 28 19.73 -12.05 0.85
N ASN A 29 18.86 -13.03 1.06
CA ASN A 29 17.42 -12.90 0.91
C ASN A 29 16.82 -12.83 2.32
N LEU A 30 16.48 -11.62 2.76
CA LEU A 30 15.93 -11.36 4.09
C LEU A 30 14.41 -11.32 4.00
N ARG A 31 13.76 -12.38 4.46
CA ARG A 31 12.30 -12.48 4.46
C ARG A 31 11.74 -11.98 5.80
N HIS A 32 10.93 -10.91 5.75
CA HIS A 32 10.32 -10.30 6.93
C HIS A 32 9.50 -11.31 7.76
N ASP A 33 8.71 -12.17 7.13
CA ASP A 33 7.88 -13.20 7.78
C ASP A 33 8.69 -14.17 8.66
N GLN A 34 9.98 -14.34 8.38
CA GLN A 34 10.89 -15.21 9.11
C GLN A 34 11.78 -14.46 10.09
N LEU A 35 11.94 -13.16 9.92
CA LEU A 35 12.97 -12.37 10.62
C LEU A 35 12.41 -11.28 11.54
N ASP A 36 11.12 -10.94 11.46
CA ASP A 36 10.54 -9.86 12.26
C ASP A 36 10.70 -10.07 13.78
N HIS A 37 10.74 -11.31 14.23
CA HIS A 37 10.97 -11.64 15.64
C HIS A 37 12.43 -11.46 16.07
N ILE A 38 13.39 -11.38 15.12
CA ILE A 38 14.81 -11.13 15.38
C ILE A 38 15.13 -9.67 15.11
N VAL A 39 14.75 -9.15 13.93
CA VAL A 39 15.08 -7.78 13.49
C VAL A 39 14.11 -6.79 14.11
N THR A 40 14.24 -6.62 15.43
CA THR A 40 13.48 -5.62 16.18
C THR A 40 14.23 -4.30 16.25
N GLU A 41 13.56 -3.21 16.59
CA GLU A 41 14.21 -1.91 16.80
C GLU A 41 15.29 -1.99 17.90
N ALA A 42 15.01 -2.69 18.99
CA ALA A 42 15.97 -2.90 20.06
C ALA A 42 17.22 -3.65 19.57
N TRP A 43 17.04 -4.71 18.78
CA TRP A 43 18.16 -5.46 18.19
C TRP A 43 19.02 -4.62 17.24
N LEU A 44 18.42 -3.71 16.49
CA LEU A 44 19.13 -2.81 15.56
C LEU A 44 19.88 -1.69 16.29
N THR A 45 19.39 -1.23 17.45
CA THR A 45 19.93 -0.07 18.15
C THR A 45 20.93 -0.43 19.26
N ASP A 46 20.79 -1.60 19.87
CA ASP A 46 21.65 -2.05 20.97
C ASP A 46 22.48 -3.29 20.57
N PRO A 47 23.78 -3.13 20.27
CA PRO A 47 24.66 -4.25 19.90
C PRO A 47 24.78 -5.35 20.96
N SER A 48 24.45 -5.06 22.23
CA SER A 48 24.52 -6.05 23.33
C SER A 48 23.39 -7.08 23.26
N ILE A 49 22.29 -6.76 22.57
CA ILE A 49 21.17 -7.68 22.41
C ILE A 49 21.54 -8.80 21.43
N GLN A 50 21.55 -10.02 21.95
CA GLN A 50 21.75 -11.24 21.17
C GLN A 50 20.47 -12.08 21.24
N ILE A 51 20.06 -12.59 20.10
CA ILE A 51 18.90 -13.48 19.98
C ILE A 51 19.42 -14.85 19.55
N GLU A 52 19.03 -15.87 20.30
CA GLU A 52 19.41 -17.25 20.00
C GLU A 52 18.99 -17.65 18.58
N ASN A 53 19.81 -18.48 17.95
CA ASN A 53 19.57 -18.98 16.59
C ASN A 53 19.52 -17.89 15.49
N THR A 54 20.07 -16.69 15.75
CA THR A 54 20.20 -15.68 14.70
C THR A 54 21.10 -16.19 13.57
N PRO A 55 20.63 -16.21 12.30
CA PRO A 55 21.45 -16.63 11.17
C PRO A 55 22.72 -15.78 11.03
N GLN A 56 23.89 -16.41 10.81
CA GLN A 56 25.16 -15.70 10.66
C GLN A 56 25.09 -14.60 9.58
N ARG A 57 24.46 -14.89 8.44
CA ARG A 57 24.27 -13.89 7.37
C ARG A 57 23.53 -12.63 7.82
N LEU A 58 22.63 -12.75 8.78
CA LEU A 58 21.91 -11.61 9.35
C LEU A 58 22.83 -10.78 10.27
N LEU A 59 23.68 -11.46 11.05
CA LEU A 59 24.70 -10.80 11.86
C LEU A 59 25.70 -10.04 10.98
N ASP A 60 26.11 -10.61 9.85
CA ASP A 60 27.07 -10.00 8.93
C ASP A 60 26.56 -8.69 8.30
N VAL A 61 25.23 -8.49 8.25
CA VAL A 61 24.60 -7.28 7.67
C VAL A 61 23.89 -6.41 8.72
N ARG A 62 24.09 -6.68 10.02
CA ARG A 62 23.40 -5.96 11.10
C ARG A 62 23.68 -4.46 11.10
N ASP A 63 24.93 -4.06 10.92
CA ASP A 63 25.33 -2.65 10.90
C ASP A 63 24.69 -1.91 9.71
N GLN A 64 24.63 -2.57 8.55
CA GLN A 64 23.98 -2.02 7.38
C GLN A 64 22.47 -1.88 7.60
N LEU A 65 21.82 -2.87 8.21
CA LEU A 65 20.40 -2.81 8.55
C LEU A 65 20.13 -1.71 9.60
N SER A 66 20.99 -1.56 10.59
CA SER A 66 20.90 -0.48 11.59
C SER A 66 20.98 0.91 10.92
N PHE A 67 21.94 1.09 10.01
CA PHE A 67 22.06 2.32 9.22
C PHE A 67 20.82 2.57 8.37
N LEU A 68 20.36 1.55 7.61
CA LEU A 68 19.19 1.66 6.75
C LEU A 68 17.91 1.95 7.55
N HIS A 69 17.75 1.37 8.73
CA HIS A 69 16.62 1.66 9.60
C HIS A 69 16.63 3.12 10.10
N ARG A 70 17.80 3.65 10.51
CA ARG A 70 17.92 5.07 10.89
C ARG A 70 17.60 6.00 9.71
N LEU A 71 18.11 5.68 8.52
CA LEU A 71 17.82 6.40 7.30
C LEU A 71 16.32 6.37 6.98
N ALA A 72 15.70 5.20 7.03
CA ALA A 72 14.27 5.04 6.77
C ALA A 72 13.40 5.85 7.75
N LYS A 73 13.74 5.85 9.05
CA LYS A 73 13.06 6.70 10.05
C LYS A 73 13.19 8.18 9.71
N SER A 74 14.36 8.64 9.27
CA SER A 74 14.57 10.03 8.85
C SER A 74 13.76 10.40 7.62
N LEU A 75 13.75 9.53 6.60
CA LEU A 75 13.00 9.76 5.37
C LEU A 75 11.48 9.79 5.64
N LYS A 76 10.97 8.86 6.45
CA LYS A 76 9.58 8.85 6.89
C LYS A 76 9.21 10.16 7.60
N ALA A 77 10.01 10.59 8.58
CA ALA A 77 9.77 11.84 9.30
C ALA A 77 9.72 13.06 8.37
N GLN A 78 10.61 13.14 7.37
CA GLN A 78 10.58 14.20 6.36
C GLN A 78 9.29 14.18 5.52
N ARG A 79 8.83 13.00 5.11
CA ARG A 79 7.56 12.85 4.36
C ARG A 79 6.34 13.22 5.22
N GLU A 80 6.34 12.85 6.50
CA GLU A 80 5.27 13.20 7.44
C GLU A 80 5.12 14.71 7.64
N VAL A 81 6.23 15.46 7.61
CA VAL A 81 6.18 16.93 7.59
C VAL A 81 5.45 17.44 6.35
N VAL A 82 5.73 16.88 5.18
CA VAL A 82 5.05 17.25 3.92
C VAL A 82 3.58 16.84 3.93
N ARG A 83 3.25 15.69 4.50
CA ARG A 83 1.87 15.22 4.68
C ARG A 83 1.06 16.08 5.64
N GLY A 84 1.72 16.69 6.62
CA GLY A 84 1.08 17.43 7.72
C GLY A 84 0.48 16.56 8.81
N LYS A 85 0.64 15.23 8.73
CA LYS A 85 0.22 14.27 9.77
C LYS A 85 1.09 13.01 9.75
N PRO A 86 1.22 12.32 10.88
CA PRO A 86 1.90 11.03 10.96
C PRO A 86 1.27 9.97 10.05
N GLU A 87 2.07 9.00 9.68
CA GLU A 87 1.65 7.81 8.94
C GLU A 87 1.31 6.69 9.93
N ASN A 88 0.07 6.21 9.90
CA ASN A 88 -0.38 5.15 10.79
C ASN A 88 -0.35 3.80 10.06
N PHE A 89 0.47 2.87 10.57
CA PHE A 89 0.53 1.47 10.12
C PHE A 89 -0.33 0.53 11.00
N ASN A 90 -1.42 1.05 11.59
CA ASN A 90 -2.20 0.31 12.56
C ASN A 90 -3.05 -0.83 11.95
N ARG A 91 -3.03 -0.99 10.63
CA ARG A 91 -3.79 -2.05 9.98
C ARG A 91 -3.00 -3.36 10.00
N PRO A 92 -3.53 -4.42 10.63
CA PRO A 92 -2.86 -5.70 10.65
C PRO A 92 -2.86 -6.35 9.25
N ASP A 93 -1.79 -7.07 8.93
CA ASP A 93 -1.76 -8.00 7.81
C ASP A 93 -2.28 -9.35 8.25
N TYR A 94 -3.20 -9.91 7.48
CA TYR A 94 -3.74 -11.24 7.73
C TYR A 94 -3.14 -12.25 6.75
N ASN A 95 -2.57 -13.31 7.31
CA ASN A 95 -2.07 -14.43 6.52
C ASN A 95 -3.01 -15.62 6.68
N PHE A 96 -3.47 -16.15 5.54
CA PHE A 96 -4.31 -17.34 5.49
C PHE A 96 -3.47 -18.57 5.14
N ARG A 97 -3.71 -19.64 5.86
CA ARG A 97 -3.06 -20.92 5.61
C ARG A 97 -4.08 -22.05 5.71
N LEU A 98 -4.08 -22.93 4.72
CA LEU A 98 -4.83 -24.18 4.78
C LEU A 98 -3.95 -25.27 5.38
N VAL A 99 -4.47 -25.94 6.40
CA VAL A 99 -3.78 -27.03 7.11
C VAL A 99 -4.49 -28.34 6.81
N GLY A 100 -3.72 -29.37 6.49
CA GLY A 100 -4.23 -30.70 6.18
C GLY A 100 -4.13 -31.11 4.72
N ASN A 101 -3.83 -30.20 3.77
CA ASN A 101 -3.77 -30.55 2.36
C ASN A 101 -2.38 -30.99 1.86
N ASN A 102 -1.32 -30.86 2.67
CA ASN A 102 0.06 -31.24 2.32
C ASN A 102 0.55 -30.78 0.94
N GLY A 103 0.04 -29.63 0.46
CA GLY A 103 0.37 -29.05 -0.84
C GLY A 103 -0.42 -29.64 -2.02
N ALA A 104 -1.42 -30.50 -1.76
CA ALA A 104 -2.39 -30.94 -2.77
C ALA A 104 -3.43 -29.85 -3.08
N GLU A 105 -4.24 -30.06 -4.11
CA GLU A 105 -5.38 -29.18 -4.37
C GLU A 105 -6.35 -29.19 -3.18
N PRO A 106 -6.87 -28.03 -2.75
CA PRO A 106 -7.83 -27.96 -1.65
C PRO A 106 -9.09 -28.77 -1.94
N THR A 107 -9.53 -29.52 -0.95
CA THR A 107 -10.75 -30.36 -1.02
C THR A 107 -11.97 -29.70 -0.37
N GLY A 108 -11.75 -28.66 0.42
CA GLY A 108 -12.77 -27.96 1.23
C GLY A 108 -12.85 -28.46 2.69
N ASP A 109 -12.15 -29.56 3.02
CA ASP A 109 -12.14 -30.14 4.36
C ASP A 109 -10.96 -29.63 5.23
N GLU A 110 -10.08 -28.81 4.64
CA GLU A 110 -8.93 -28.28 5.32
C GLU A 110 -9.32 -27.28 6.40
N GLN A 111 -8.51 -27.25 7.47
CA GLN A 111 -8.64 -26.24 8.51
C GLN A 111 -8.02 -24.93 8.04
N VAL A 112 -8.79 -23.85 8.15
CA VAL A 112 -8.28 -22.49 7.90
C VAL A 112 -7.57 -21.99 9.14
N GLN A 113 -6.36 -21.50 8.98
CA GLN A 113 -5.62 -20.76 9.99
C GLN A 113 -5.47 -19.31 9.53
N ILE A 114 -5.83 -18.37 10.39
CA ILE A 114 -5.58 -16.94 10.18
C ILE A 114 -4.56 -16.51 11.22
N SER A 115 -3.45 -15.95 10.74
CA SER A 115 -2.44 -15.33 11.61
C SER A 115 -2.34 -13.86 11.33
N VAL A 116 -2.19 -13.07 12.38
CA VAL A 116 -2.08 -11.61 12.32
C VAL A 116 -0.62 -11.22 12.38
N ARG A 117 -0.18 -10.41 11.43
CA ARG A 117 1.13 -9.77 11.44
C ARG A 117 0.94 -8.27 11.65
N GLN A 118 1.61 -7.71 12.63
CA GLN A 118 1.63 -6.26 12.81
C GLN A 118 2.56 -5.64 11.76
N ARG A 119 2.07 -4.65 11.01
CA ARG A 119 2.89 -3.84 10.11
C ARG A 119 3.79 -2.90 10.91
N GLY A 120 4.84 -2.42 10.26
CA GLY A 120 5.75 -1.43 10.85
C GLY A 120 6.97 -2.04 11.52
N ALA A 121 7.26 -3.33 11.29
CA ALA A 121 8.54 -3.92 11.64
C ALA A 121 9.69 -3.17 10.94
N PRO A 122 10.91 -3.13 11.52
CA PRO A 122 12.04 -2.41 10.94
C PRO A 122 12.33 -2.77 9.48
N LEU A 123 12.19 -4.04 9.08
CA LEU A 123 12.39 -4.47 7.70
C LEU A 123 11.32 -3.91 6.76
N ASP A 124 10.07 -3.83 7.20
CA ASP A 124 8.99 -3.21 6.41
C ASP A 124 9.30 -1.74 6.15
N LEU A 125 9.70 -1.01 7.18
CA LEU A 125 10.02 0.41 7.07
C LEU A 125 11.19 0.65 6.11
N ILE A 126 12.27 -0.15 6.22
CA ILE A 126 13.42 -0.07 5.32
C ILE A 126 12.99 -0.26 3.86
N VAL A 127 12.21 -1.30 3.59
CA VAL A 127 11.77 -1.63 2.22
C VAL A 127 10.81 -0.57 1.70
N ALA A 128 9.82 -0.14 2.49
CA ALA A 128 8.86 0.89 2.11
C ALA A 128 9.56 2.20 1.74
N GLU A 129 10.44 2.71 2.59
CA GLU A 129 11.16 3.96 2.31
C GLU A 129 12.12 3.83 1.11
N ALA A 130 12.79 2.69 0.95
CA ALA A 130 13.63 2.44 -0.22
C ALA A 130 12.82 2.46 -1.52
N MET A 131 11.62 1.84 -1.53
CA MET A 131 10.71 1.89 -2.68
C MET A 131 10.19 3.30 -2.95
N ILE A 132 9.84 4.06 -1.91
CA ILE A 132 9.35 5.45 -2.05
C ILE A 132 10.46 6.34 -2.64
N VAL A 133 11.68 6.23 -2.13
CA VAL A 133 12.84 6.98 -2.68
C VAL A 133 13.06 6.62 -4.15
N ALA A 134 13.07 5.33 -4.49
CA ALA A 134 13.27 4.89 -5.87
C ALA A 134 12.17 5.41 -6.81
N ASN A 135 10.92 5.21 -6.45
CA ASN A 135 9.76 5.59 -7.25
C ASN A 135 9.65 7.12 -7.41
N SER A 136 9.93 7.88 -6.36
CA SER A 136 9.92 9.35 -6.41
C SER A 136 11.09 9.91 -7.22
N THR A 137 12.31 9.37 -7.02
CA THR A 137 13.51 9.79 -7.75
C THR A 137 13.37 9.52 -9.25
N TRP A 138 13.00 8.31 -9.63
CA TRP A 138 12.80 7.95 -11.03
C TRP A 138 11.64 8.73 -11.67
N GLY A 139 10.57 8.96 -10.93
CA GLY A 139 9.46 9.77 -11.40
C GLY A 139 9.88 11.20 -11.72
N SER A 140 10.59 11.86 -10.82
CA SER A 140 11.12 13.20 -11.03
C SER A 140 12.12 13.24 -12.20
N TRP A 141 13.03 12.30 -12.25
CA TRP A 141 14.05 12.22 -13.29
C TRP A 141 13.49 12.01 -14.70
N MET A 142 12.50 11.12 -14.86
CA MET A 142 11.80 10.96 -16.14
C MET A 142 11.12 12.27 -16.57
N ALA A 143 10.45 12.95 -15.64
CA ALA A 143 9.79 14.22 -15.91
C ALA A 143 10.79 15.32 -16.34
N GLU A 144 11.93 15.44 -15.66
CA GLU A 144 13.00 16.39 -16.00
C GLU A 144 13.58 16.15 -17.41
N LEU A 145 13.65 14.90 -17.85
CA LEU A 145 14.11 14.53 -19.18
C LEU A 145 13.00 14.58 -20.25
N GLY A 146 11.77 14.96 -19.89
CA GLY A 146 10.63 14.99 -20.79
C GLY A 146 10.18 13.61 -21.28
N VAL A 147 10.54 12.56 -20.54
CA VAL A 147 10.14 11.17 -20.81
C VAL A 147 8.85 10.91 -20.04
N PRO A 148 7.74 10.51 -20.70
CA PRO A 148 6.52 10.20 -20.02
C PRO A 148 6.68 8.92 -19.20
N GLY A 149 6.03 8.88 -18.02
CA GLY A 149 5.93 7.72 -17.16
C GLY A 149 4.48 7.50 -16.75
N ILE A 150 4.23 6.42 -16.02
CA ILE A 150 2.96 6.17 -15.36
C ILE A 150 3.12 6.53 -13.90
N TYR A 151 2.37 7.55 -13.46
CA TYR A 151 2.45 8.13 -12.13
C TYR A 151 1.18 7.86 -11.34
N ARG A 152 1.33 7.78 -10.02
CA ARG A 152 0.21 7.88 -9.08
C ARG A 152 0.27 9.25 -8.41
N SER A 153 -0.87 9.90 -8.32
CA SER A 153 -0.98 11.22 -7.72
C SER A 153 -2.22 11.32 -6.83
N GLN A 154 -2.13 12.15 -5.80
CA GLN A 154 -3.24 12.47 -4.92
C GLN A 154 -3.16 13.94 -4.55
N ALA A 155 -4.19 14.71 -4.92
CA ALA A 155 -4.16 16.17 -4.76
C ALA A 155 -4.18 16.61 -3.29
N SER A 156 -4.88 15.89 -2.42
CA SER A 156 -4.94 16.16 -0.98
C SER A 156 -5.37 14.90 -0.24
N MET A 157 -5.24 14.91 1.09
CA MET A 157 -5.71 13.86 1.98
C MET A 157 -7.13 14.09 2.50
N ALA A 158 -7.88 15.01 1.88
CA ALA A 158 -9.27 15.25 2.24
C ALA A 158 -10.15 14.01 1.92
N PRO A 159 -11.19 13.75 2.73
CA PRO A 159 -12.12 12.65 2.47
C PRO A 159 -12.67 12.69 1.04
N GLY A 160 -12.69 11.54 0.37
CA GLY A 160 -13.19 11.41 -1.00
C GLY A 160 -12.19 11.78 -2.11
N VAL A 161 -11.00 12.29 -1.78
CA VAL A 161 -9.94 12.52 -2.77
C VAL A 161 -9.18 11.23 -3.01
N LYS A 162 -9.43 10.61 -4.18
CA LYS A 162 -8.83 9.34 -4.56
C LYS A 162 -7.46 9.53 -5.21
N VAL A 163 -6.62 8.51 -5.07
CA VAL A 163 -5.41 8.37 -5.86
C VAL A 163 -5.78 8.19 -7.34
N ARG A 164 -5.01 8.84 -8.22
CA ARG A 164 -5.22 8.78 -9.67
C ARG A 164 -3.95 8.26 -10.35
N MET A 165 -4.15 7.48 -11.38
CA MET A 165 -3.08 7.07 -12.29
C MET A 165 -3.11 7.92 -13.56
N GLY A 166 -1.94 8.36 -14.02
CA GLY A 166 -1.84 9.22 -15.19
C GLY A 166 -0.41 9.36 -15.68
N THR A 167 -0.20 10.16 -16.74
CA THR A 167 1.10 10.32 -17.39
C THR A 167 1.87 11.58 -16.95
N LYS A 168 1.30 12.37 -16.04
CA LYS A 168 1.95 13.58 -15.49
C LYS A 168 2.53 13.31 -14.10
N ALA A 169 3.73 13.84 -13.87
CA ALA A 169 4.38 13.85 -12.57
C ALA A 169 3.71 14.88 -11.64
N LEU A 170 2.68 14.47 -10.94
CA LEU A 170 1.95 15.30 -9.97
C LEU A 170 2.25 14.83 -8.54
N PRO A 171 2.08 15.70 -7.53
CA PRO A 171 2.29 15.34 -6.14
C PRO A 171 1.36 14.20 -5.66
N HIS A 172 1.86 13.43 -4.70
CA HIS A 172 1.09 12.44 -3.99
C HIS A 172 1.00 12.83 -2.50
N ALA A 173 -0.10 13.48 -2.12
CA ALA A 173 -0.27 14.03 -0.77
C ALA A 173 -0.21 12.95 0.32
N GLY A 174 -0.81 11.78 0.10
CA GLY A 174 -0.82 10.69 1.07
C GLY A 174 0.55 10.09 1.33
N ILE A 175 1.45 10.04 0.34
CA ILE A 175 2.84 9.61 0.54
C ILE A 175 3.74 10.77 0.99
N GLY A 176 3.38 12.02 0.68
CA GLY A 176 4.19 13.20 1.01
C GLY A 176 5.36 13.41 0.06
N VAL A 177 5.19 13.13 -1.24
CA VAL A 177 6.23 13.28 -2.27
C VAL A 177 5.75 14.13 -3.44
N LYS A 178 6.70 14.77 -4.15
CA LYS A 178 6.43 15.66 -5.27
C LYS A 178 6.01 14.93 -6.55
N SER A 179 6.43 13.70 -6.71
CA SER A 179 6.03 12.79 -7.79
C SER A 179 6.19 11.35 -7.35
N TYR A 180 5.36 10.46 -7.83
CA TYR A 180 5.44 9.06 -7.50
C TYR A 180 5.10 8.20 -8.72
N SER A 181 6.08 7.46 -9.23
CA SER A 181 5.90 6.50 -10.31
C SER A 181 6.02 5.08 -9.77
N TRP A 182 5.23 4.15 -10.28
CA TRP A 182 5.43 2.75 -9.94
C TRP A 182 6.49 2.12 -10.85
N ALA A 183 7.63 1.71 -10.28
CA ALA A 183 8.74 1.10 -11.01
C ALA A 183 9.45 -0.03 -10.25
N THR A 184 9.02 -0.33 -9.01
CA THR A 184 9.75 -1.25 -8.12
C THR A 184 9.21 -2.70 -8.11
N SER A 185 8.11 -2.97 -8.80
CA SER A 185 7.50 -4.31 -8.83
C SER A 185 7.18 -4.82 -10.25
N PRO A 186 8.14 -4.82 -11.19
CA PRO A 186 7.88 -5.11 -12.61
C PRO A 186 7.48 -6.57 -12.89
N LEU A 187 7.72 -7.48 -11.95
CA LEU A 187 7.33 -8.89 -12.11
C LEU A 187 5.84 -9.13 -11.88
N ARG A 188 5.17 -8.25 -11.14
CA ARG A 188 3.75 -8.40 -10.79
C ARG A 188 2.86 -7.26 -11.28
N ARG A 189 3.42 -6.11 -11.66
CA ARG A 189 2.68 -4.97 -12.20
C ARG A 189 3.23 -4.54 -13.55
N TYR A 190 2.41 -4.64 -14.59
CA TYR A 190 2.82 -4.29 -15.95
C TYR A 190 3.21 -2.81 -16.10
N VAL A 191 2.53 -1.92 -15.40
CA VAL A 191 2.85 -0.47 -15.38
C VAL A 191 4.25 -0.19 -14.84
N ASP A 192 4.73 -0.98 -13.87
CA ASP A 192 6.12 -0.88 -13.38
C ASP A 192 7.13 -1.30 -14.46
N LEU A 193 6.83 -2.34 -15.21
CA LEU A 193 7.67 -2.77 -16.33
C LEU A 193 7.75 -1.71 -17.41
N VAL A 194 6.63 -1.08 -17.75
CA VAL A 194 6.56 0.05 -18.69
C VAL A 194 7.44 1.20 -18.21
N ASN A 195 7.32 1.59 -16.94
CA ASN A 195 8.17 2.62 -16.35
C ASN A 195 9.66 2.23 -16.36
N GLN A 196 9.99 0.97 -16.10
CA GLN A 196 11.38 0.51 -16.20
C GLN A 196 11.93 0.61 -17.63
N TRP A 197 11.14 0.35 -18.67
CA TRP A 197 11.59 0.59 -20.05
C TRP A 197 11.89 2.07 -20.32
N GLN A 198 11.09 2.98 -19.78
CA GLN A 198 11.32 4.42 -19.87
C GLN A 198 12.60 4.84 -19.10
N ILE A 199 12.79 4.31 -17.89
CA ILE A 199 13.99 4.54 -17.08
C ILE A 199 15.24 3.99 -17.79
N ILE A 200 15.16 2.83 -18.41
CA ILE A 200 16.26 2.24 -19.22
C ILE A 200 16.63 3.20 -20.39
N ALA A 201 15.64 3.79 -21.05
CA ALA A 201 15.89 4.78 -22.09
C ALA A 201 16.57 6.03 -21.52
N CYS A 202 16.19 6.49 -20.34
CA CYS A 202 16.84 7.59 -19.63
C CYS A 202 18.33 7.29 -19.35
N VAL A 203 18.63 6.11 -18.80
CA VAL A 203 20.01 5.70 -18.51
C VAL A 203 20.87 5.64 -19.77
N ARG A 204 20.34 5.08 -20.85
CA ARG A 204 21.09 4.87 -22.11
C ARG A 204 21.32 6.15 -22.91
N ASN A 205 20.35 7.08 -22.87
CA ASN A 205 20.33 8.22 -23.81
C ASN A 205 20.44 9.58 -23.11
N GLY A 206 20.37 9.66 -21.78
CA GLY A 206 20.50 10.90 -21.03
C GLY A 206 19.54 11.98 -21.54
N LYS A 207 20.06 13.15 -21.89
CA LYS A 207 19.26 14.31 -22.38
C LYS A 207 18.47 14.05 -23.65
N THR A 208 18.81 13.02 -24.42
CA THR A 208 18.07 12.63 -25.64
C THR A 208 17.07 11.51 -25.42
N ALA A 209 16.85 11.11 -24.16
CA ALA A 209 15.97 10.00 -23.79
C ALA A 209 14.54 10.17 -24.33
N ALA A 210 14.00 11.37 -24.31
CA ALA A 210 12.66 11.65 -24.84
C ALA A 210 12.50 11.28 -26.33
N LEU A 211 13.58 11.30 -27.11
CA LEU A 211 13.58 10.86 -28.51
C LEU A 211 13.69 9.34 -28.67
N ALA A 212 14.35 8.67 -27.73
CA ALA A 212 14.67 7.23 -27.80
C ALA A 212 13.74 6.36 -26.95
N ALA A 213 13.00 6.94 -26.00
CA ALA A 213 12.09 6.21 -25.12
C ALA A 213 11.02 5.45 -25.91
N PRO A 214 10.60 4.25 -25.47
CA PRO A 214 9.54 3.48 -26.14
C PRO A 214 8.24 4.26 -26.30
N PHE A 215 7.80 4.94 -25.26
CA PHE A 215 6.57 5.75 -25.27
C PHE A 215 6.92 7.24 -25.31
N LYS A 216 6.09 8.00 -26.05
CA LYS A 216 6.26 9.45 -26.24
C LYS A 216 5.21 10.22 -25.43
N PRO A 217 5.39 11.52 -25.17
CA PRO A 217 4.35 12.36 -24.60
C PRO A 217 3.05 12.28 -25.41
N LYS A 218 1.91 12.11 -24.70
CA LYS A 218 0.56 11.96 -25.28
C LYS A 218 0.37 10.68 -26.13
N ASP A 219 1.19 9.65 -25.89
CA ASP A 219 1.06 8.36 -26.56
C ASP A 219 -0.25 7.66 -26.19
N ALA A 220 -1.06 7.36 -27.19
CA ALA A 220 -2.36 6.69 -26.99
C ALA A 220 -2.21 5.27 -26.43
N GLU A 221 -1.12 4.57 -26.76
CA GLU A 221 -0.83 3.24 -26.23
C GLU A 221 -0.57 3.30 -24.71
N LEU A 222 0.13 4.33 -24.21
CA LEU A 222 0.38 4.50 -22.79
C LEU A 222 -0.93 4.69 -22.01
N PHE A 223 -1.88 5.44 -22.54
CA PHE A 223 -3.21 5.58 -21.94
C PHE A 223 -4.02 4.28 -22.00
N SER A 224 -3.92 3.52 -23.08
CA SER A 224 -4.54 2.21 -23.20
C SER A 224 -4.01 1.22 -22.17
N ILE A 225 -2.69 1.24 -21.94
CA ILE A 225 -2.04 0.42 -20.90
C ILE A 225 -2.58 0.77 -19.51
N ILE A 226 -2.70 2.05 -19.18
CA ILE A 226 -3.25 2.50 -17.88
C ILE A 226 -4.68 1.99 -17.70
N SER A 227 -5.54 2.17 -18.70
CA SER A 227 -6.93 1.74 -18.63
C SER A 227 -7.08 0.23 -18.49
N SER A 228 -6.30 -0.53 -19.28
CA SER A 228 -6.33 -2.01 -19.22
C SER A 228 -5.78 -2.53 -17.90
N PHE A 229 -4.75 -1.90 -17.38
CA PHE A 229 -4.18 -2.25 -16.09
C PHE A 229 -5.18 -1.96 -14.96
N ASP A 230 -5.84 -0.81 -14.97
CA ASP A 230 -6.84 -0.44 -13.96
C ASP A 230 -7.99 -1.46 -13.91
N ALA A 231 -8.52 -1.84 -15.08
CA ALA A 231 -9.58 -2.84 -15.17
C ALA A 231 -9.12 -4.22 -14.61
N ALA A 232 -7.95 -4.69 -15.04
CA ALA A 232 -7.40 -5.97 -14.58
C ALA A 232 -7.07 -5.96 -13.08
N TYR A 233 -6.51 -4.87 -12.59
CA TYR A 233 -6.12 -4.72 -11.18
C TYR A 233 -7.35 -4.63 -10.27
N SER A 234 -8.40 -3.93 -10.71
CA SER A 234 -9.67 -3.87 -9.98
C SER A 234 -10.36 -5.23 -9.92
N ALA A 235 -10.35 -5.99 -11.01
CA ALA A 235 -10.90 -7.35 -11.04
C ALA A 235 -10.12 -8.29 -10.10
N TYR A 236 -8.79 -8.22 -10.14
CA TYR A 236 -7.93 -9.01 -9.25
C TYR A 236 -8.18 -8.69 -7.77
N ASN A 237 -8.24 -7.41 -7.41
CA ASN A 237 -8.50 -7.00 -6.03
C ASN A 237 -9.91 -7.41 -5.56
N GLY A 238 -10.90 -7.30 -6.44
CA GLY A 238 -12.26 -7.78 -6.14
C GLY A 238 -12.29 -9.29 -5.86
N TYR A 239 -11.58 -10.07 -6.67
CA TYR A 239 -11.43 -11.51 -6.45
C TYR A 239 -10.70 -11.81 -5.14
N GLN A 240 -9.58 -11.15 -4.88
CA GLN A 240 -8.82 -11.36 -3.66
C GLN A 240 -9.64 -11.02 -2.42
N ALA A 241 -10.34 -9.89 -2.41
CA ALA A 241 -11.22 -9.51 -1.30
C ALA A 241 -12.36 -10.52 -1.08
N GLY A 242 -12.93 -11.05 -2.17
CA GLY A 242 -13.94 -12.11 -2.11
C GLY A 242 -13.38 -13.40 -1.49
N MET A 243 -12.16 -13.80 -1.88
CA MET A 243 -11.49 -14.99 -1.32
C MET A 243 -11.10 -14.82 0.15
N GLU A 244 -10.58 -13.65 0.53
CA GLU A 244 -10.30 -13.34 1.94
C GLU A 244 -11.56 -13.42 2.79
N ARG A 245 -12.66 -12.85 2.28
CA ARG A 245 -13.96 -12.94 2.96
C ARG A 245 -14.44 -14.37 3.09
N PHE A 246 -14.40 -15.15 2.01
CA PHE A 246 -14.79 -16.58 2.03
C PHE A 246 -14.01 -17.36 3.10
N TRP A 247 -12.69 -17.27 3.11
CA TRP A 247 -11.85 -17.99 4.05
C TRP A 247 -12.02 -17.48 5.49
N THR A 248 -12.33 -16.21 5.68
CA THR A 248 -12.62 -15.66 7.00
C THR A 248 -13.95 -16.20 7.54
N LEU A 249 -14.99 -16.26 6.71
CA LEU A 249 -16.28 -16.84 7.10
C LEU A 249 -16.14 -18.33 7.39
N LYS A 250 -15.38 -19.05 6.58
CA LYS A 250 -15.06 -20.47 6.82
C LYS A 250 -14.34 -20.68 8.15
N TYR A 251 -13.39 -19.80 8.47
CA TYR A 251 -12.70 -19.81 9.78
C TYR A 251 -13.67 -19.57 10.94
N VAL A 252 -14.59 -18.63 10.81
CA VAL A 252 -15.63 -18.34 11.82
C VAL A 252 -16.47 -19.57 12.10
N GLU A 253 -16.94 -20.26 11.05
CA GLU A 253 -17.74 -21.48 11.17
C GLU A 253 -16.94 -22.65 11.80
N GLN A 254 -15.74 -22.93 11.27
CA GLN A 254 -14.90 -24.03 11.75
C GLN A 254 -14.52 -23.90 13.22
N ASN A 255 -14.40 -22.67 13.72
CA ASN A 255 -14.05 -22.40 15.12
C ASN A 255 -15.28 -22.11 16.00
N GLY A 256 -16.51 -22.19 15.46
CA GLY A 256 -17.74 -21.96 16.21
C GLY A 256 -17.82 -20.56 16.83
N ILE A 257 -17.29 -19.54 16.14
CA ILE A 257 -17.26 -18.15 16.63
C ILE A 257 -18.67 -17.58 16.51
N THR A 258 -19.35 -17.37 17.62
CA THR A 258 -20.71 -16.82 17.69
C THR A 258 -20.75 -15.36 18.12
N GLU A 259 -19.67 -14.87 18.73
CA GLU A 259 -19.53 -13.50 19.21
C GLU A 259 -18.12 -13.00 18.91
N LEU A 260 -17.97 -11.70 18.64
CA LEU A 260 -16.68 -11.05 18.49
C LEU A 260 -16.74 -9.57 18.86
N ASN A 261 -15.56 -8.98 19.07
CA ASN A 261 -15.41 -7.55 19.24
C ASN A 261 -15.25 -6.89 17.87
N ALA A 262 -15.89 -5.74 17.70
CA ALA A 262 -15.87 -5.00 16.47
C ALA A 262 -15.97 -3.50 16.73
N THR A 263 -15.46 -2.73 15.77
CA THR A 263 -15.47 -1.26 15.82
C THR A 263 -16.39 -0.71 14.74
N VAL A 264 -17.21 0.29 15.07
CA VAL A 264 -18.08 0.97 14.10
C VAL A 264 -17.23 1.67 13.04
N PHE A 265 -17.40 1.24 11.78
CA PHE A 265 -16.58 1.72 10.68
C PHE A 265 -17.26 2.86 9.90
N LYS A 266 -18.50 2.66 9.48
CA LYS A 266 -19.29 3.67 8.75
C LYS A 266 -20.77 3.31 8.74
N GLU A 267 -21.62 4.31 8.44
CA GLU A 267 -23.00 4.07 8.07
C GLU A 267 -23.07 3.38 6.70
N GLY A 268 -23.87 2.34 6.62
CA GLY A 268 -24.09 1.54 5.43
C GLY A 268 -25.39 1.92 4.71
N PRO A 269 -25.72 1.26 3.59
CA PRO A 269 -26.97 1.45 2.87
C PRO A 269 -28.20 1.15 3.75
N GLY A 270 -29.27 1.93 3.60
CA GLY A 270 -30.54 1.69 4.28
C GLY A 270 -30.54 1.95 5.78
N GLY A 271 -29.57 2.73 6.32
CA GLY A 271 -29.45 3.02 7.75
C GLY A 271 -28.87 1.88 8.57
N SER A 272 -28.29 0.88 7.94
CA SER A 272 -27.48 -0.13 8.62
C SER A 272 -26.10 0.47 8.99
N PHE A 273 -25.47 -0.12 10.00
CA PHE A 273 -24.11 0.25 10.38
C PHE A 273 -23.16 -0.88 10.04
N LEU A 274 -22.04 -0.53 9.41
CA LEU A 274 -20.96 -1.47 9.14
C LEU A 274 -19.96 -1.43 10.27
N VAL A 275 -19.59 -2.59 10.77
CA VAL A 275 -18.53 -2.77 11.76
C VAL A 275 -17.37 -3.54 11.15
N ARG A 276 -16.18 -3.29 11.68
CA ARG A 276 -14.97 -4.06 11.39
C ARG A 276 -14.65 -4.91 12.62
N ALA A 277 -14.49 -6.21 12.44
CA ALA A 277 -13.99 -7.09 13.49
C ALA A 277 -12.58 -6.68 13.92
N ASP A 278 -12.28 -6.70 15.22
CA ASP A 278 -10.99 -6.25 15.76
C ASP A 278 -9.86 -7.26 15.45
N GLU A 279 -10.17 -8.56 15.38
CA GLU A 279 -9.18 -9.64 15.26
C GLU A 279 -9.22 -10.38 13.91
N LEU A 280 -10.20 -10.09 13.06
CA LEU A 280 -10.41 -10.77 11.78
C LEU A 280 -10.57 -9.75 10.63
N PRO A 281 -10.17 -10.10 9.40
CA PRO A 281 -10.36 -9.24 8.24
C PRO A 281 -11.83 -9.27 7.76
N LEU A 282 -12.75 -8.87 8.63
CA LEU A 282 -14.18 -9.00 8.39
C LEU A 282 -14.90 -7.67 8.63
N VAL A 283 -15.60 -7.19 7.61
CA VAL A 283 -16.50 -6.05 7.69
C VAL A 283 -17.91 -6.54 7.35
N PHE A 284 -18.87 -6.23 8.21
CA PHE A 284 -20.25 -6.71 8.05
C PHE A 284 -21.26 -5.76 8.69
N PRO A 285 -22.53 -5.79 8.24
CA PRO A 285 -23.59 -4.97 8.80
C PRO A 285 -24.06 -5.51 10.15
N VAL A 286 -24.42 -4.58 11.04
CA VAL A 286 -24.99 -4.91 12.35
C VAL A 286 -26.30 -4.18 12.60
N LEU A 287 -27.17 -4.81 13.39
CA LEU A 287 -28.36 -4.21 13.97
C LEU A 287 -28.07 -3.74 15.39
N GLY A 288 -28.69 -2.63 15.80
CA GLY A 288 -28.55 -2.12 17.15
C GLY A 288 -27.42 -1.09 17.34
N ALA A 289 -26.76 -0.66 16.26
CA ALA A 289 -25.71 0.36 16.31
C ALA A 289 -26.20 1.79 16.00
N GLN A 290 -27.52 2.02 15.95
CA GLN A 290 -28.09 3.34 15.69
C GLN A 290 -27.62 4.34 16.74
N ASN A 291 -27.20 5.53 16.25
CA ASN A 291 -26.70 6.62 17.09
C ASN A 291 -25.32 6.35 17.76
N LEU A 292 -24.59 5.33 17.37
CA LEU A 292 -23.23 5.14 17.83
C LEU A 292 -22.25 5.87 16.93
N PRO A 293 -21.25 6.57 17.50
CA PRO A 293 -20.25 7.28 16.71
C PRO A 293 -19.33 6.28 15.96
N ARG A 294 -18.73 6.75 14.89
CA ARG A 294 -17.62 6.03 14.24
C ARG A 294 -16.51 5.82 15.27
N GLY A 295 -15.91 4.63 15.30
CA GLY A 295 -14.89 4.26 16.27
C GLY A 295 -15.43 3.61 17.53
N ALA A 296 -16.76 3.64 17.80
CA ALA A 296 -17.34 2.96 18.95
C ALA A 296 -17.02 1.45 18.92
N ARG A 297 -16.54 0.92 20.05
CA ARG A 297 -16.21 -0.49 20.20
C ARG A 297 -17.39 -1.26 20.72
N LEU A 298 -17.68 -2.38 20.08
CA LEU A 298 -18.89 -3.16 20.30
C LEU A 298 -18.55 -4.62 20.50
N LYS A 299 -19.33 -5.30 21.34
CA LYS A 299 -19.46 -6.75 21.32
C LYS A 299 -20.66 -7.11 20.48
N VAL A 300 -20.45 -7.96 19.48
CA VAL A 300 -21.45 -8.31 18.48
C VAL A 300 -21.69 -9.81 18.46
N LYS A 301 -22.96 -10.22 18.49
CA LYS A 301 -23.37 -11.59 18.19
C LYS A 301 -23.52 -11.78 16.71
N LEU A 302 -22.88 -12.81 16.16
CA LEU A 302 -22.96 -13.15 14.76
C LEU A 302 -24.24 -13.93 14.46
N GLY A 303 -24.82 -13.67 13.28
CA GLY A 303 -25.89 -14.48 12.70
C GLY A 303 -25.32 -15.67 11.93
N GLU A 304 -26.18 -16.32 11.17
CA GLU A 304 -25.75 -17.39 10.25
C GLU A 304 -24.94 -16.84 9.09
N VAL A 305 -23.95 -17.62 8.67
CA VAL A 305 -23.14 -17.32 7.49
C VAL A 305 -23.85 -17.87 6.26
N ASP A 306 -24.03 -17.05 5.24
CA ASP A 306 -24.41 -17.53 3.91
C ASP A 306 -23.15 -17.73 3.07
N GLU A 307 -22.74 -18.98 2.87
CA GLU A 307 -21.53 -19.32 2.10
C GLU A 307 -21.64 -19.02 0.59
N ILE A 308 -22.83 -18.84 0.06
CA ILE A 308 -23.06 -18.58 -1.37
C ILE A 308 -22.94 -17.09 -1.65
N THR A 309 -23.63 -16.26 -0.89
CA THR A 309 -23.61 -14.80 -1.01
C THR A 309 -22.44 -14.16 -0.27
N LEU A 310 -21.79 -14.92 0.61
CA LEU A 310 -20.78 -14.47 1.56
C LEU A 310 -21.33 -13.40 2.52
N ASP A 311 -22.62 -13.48 2.83
CA ASP A 311 -23.27 -12.56 3.74
C ASP A 311 -23.15 -13.03 5.19
N LEU A 312 -22.95 -12.07 6.06
CA LEU A 312 -22.97 -12.21 7.50
C LEU A 312 -23.56 -10.94 8.09
N HIS A 313 -24.48 -11.09 9.01
CA HIS A 313 -25.05 -10.00 9.78
C HIS A 313 -24.77 -10.22 11.26
N GLY A 314 -24.70 -9.12 12.01
CA GLY A 314 -24.53 -9.18 13.45
C GLY A 314 -25.59 -8.38 14.20
N THR A 315 -25.69 -8.63 15.50
CA THR A 315 -26.52 -7.85 16.43
C THR A 315 -25.65 -7.35 17.56
N VAL A 316 -25.71 -6.08 17.87
CA VAL A 316 -24.97 -5.48 19.00
C VAL A 316 -25.50 -6.04 20.30
N ILE A 317 -24.60 -6.60 21.12
CA ILE A 317 -24.90 -7.08 22.47
C ILE A 317 -24.62 -5.98 23.50
N GLU A 318 -23.43 -5.35 23.34
CA GLU A 318 -22.89 -4.43 24.35
C GLU A 318 -21.96 -3.42 23.68
N ARG A 319 -21.92 -2.22 24.23
CA ARG A 319 -20.90 -1.21 23.91
C ARG A 319 -19.75 -1.34 24.90
N LEU A 320 -18.49 -1.43 24.38
CA LEU A 320 -17.30 -1.74 25.17
C LEU A 320 -16.49 -0.50 25.57
N ASP A 321 -16.67 0.62 24.86
CA ASP A 321 -15.98 1.90 25.12
C ASP A 321 -16.82 2.81 25.99
N ASP A 322 -16.16 3.76 26.67
CA ASP A 322 -16.85 4.79 27.44
C ASP A 322 -17.55 5.76 26.47
N PRO A 323 -18.86 6.07 26.67
CA PRO A 323 -19.59 7.03 25.85
C PRO A 323 -18.95 8.42 25.75
N ASP A 324 -18.14 8.81 26.72
CA ASP A 324 -17.46 10.09 26.79
C ASP A 324 -16.06 10.09 26.13
N ASP A 325 -15.54 8.93 25.73
CA ASP A 325 -14.27 8.80 25.00
C ASP A 325 -14.51 9.07 23.51
N THR A 326 -14.46 10.36 23.15
CA THR A 326 -14.61 10.85 21.77
C THR A 326 -13.28 10.88 21.02
N SER A 327 -12.35 9.98 21.31
CA SER A 327 -11.13 9.86 20.51
C SER A 327 -11.52 9.43 19.10
N ASP A 328 -11.49 10.37 18.17
CA ASP A 328 -11.69 10.19 16.72
C ASP A 328 -10.45 9.49 16.07
N ASP A 329 -9.92 8.50 16.79
CA ASP A 329 -8.81 7.65 16.34
C ASP A 329 -9.28 6.47 15.49
N GLY A 330 -10.38 6.63 14.79
CA GLY A 330 -10.77 5.69 13.74
C GLY A 330 -9.64 5.59 12.71
N PRO A 331 -9.26 4.39 12.25
CA PRO A 331 -8.19 4.22 11.28
C PRO A 331 -8.49 5.11 10.07
N VAL A 332 -7.70 6.16 9.90
CA VAL A 332 -7.69 6.96 8.67
C VAL A 332 -7.19 6.02 7.58
N GLU A 333 -7.96 5.85 6.51
CA GLU A 333 -7.50 5.14 5.32
C GLU A 333 -6.29 5.89 4.78
N ASP A 334 -5.09 5.44 5.12
CA ASP A 334 -3.86 5.98 4.56
C ASP A 334 -3.72 5.51 3.11
N ALA A 335 -3.19 6.38 2.27
CA ALA A 335 -3.09 6.17 0.82
C ALA A 335 -2.24 4.93 0.42
N GLU A 336 -1.50 4.34 1.34
CA GLU A 336 -0.76 3.09 1.13
C GLU A 336 -1.67 1.85 1.18
N ASP A 337 -2.83 1.94 1.83
CA ASP A 337 -3.82 0.87 1.86
C ASP A 337 -4.55 0.67 0.52
N ASP A 338 -4.41 1.58 -0.44
CA ASP A 338 -4.89 1.42 -1.80
C ASP A 338 -4.24 0.24 -2.56
N GLU A 339 -3.16 -0.34 -2.07
CA GLU A 339 -2.64 -1.60 -2.61
C GLU A 339 -3.46 -2.83 -2.16
N ALA A 340 -4.20 -2.73 -1.06
CA ALA A 340 -4.98 -3.83 -0.47
C ALA A 340 -6.49 -3.67 -0.59
N VAL A 341 -7.00 -2.44 -0.79
CA VAL A 341 -8.45 -2.15 -0.94
C VAL A 341 -8.63 -1.20 -2.10
N ALA A 342 -8.32 -1.65 -3.30
CA ALA A 342 -8.52 -0.82 -4.47
C ALA A 342 -9.99 -0.88 -4.91
N GLY A 343 -10.70 0.18 -4.62
CA GLY A 343 -11.73 0.61 -5.56
C GLY A 343 -11.06 1.06 -6.87
N PRO A 344 -11.81 1.24 -7.96
CA PRO A 344 -11.26 1.61 -9.26
C PRO A 344 -10.38 2.86 -9.13
N ILE A 345 -9.14 2.76 -9.62
CA ILE A 345 -8.19 3.88 -9.65
C ILE A 345 -8.73 4.90 -10.66
N ALA A 346 -8.97 6.14 -10.23
CA ALA A 346 -9.43 7.17 -11.14
C ALA A 346 -8.32 7.53 -12.14
N ILE A 347 -8.62 7.45 -13.44
CA ILE A 347 -7.70 7.82 -14.51
C ILE A 347 -7.74 9.33 -14.70
N ALA A 348 -6.60 10.01 -14.61
CA ALA A 348 -6.49 11.41 -14.97
C ALA A 348 -6.28 11.55 -16.48
N VAL A 349 -7.36 11.83 -17.22
CA VAL A 349 -7.28 12.12 -18.65
C VAL A 349 -7.08 13.62 -18.84
N ASP A 350 -6.04 13.98 -19.60
CA ASP A 350 -5.79 15.37 -19.99
C ASP A 350 -6.80 15.83 -21.05
N VAL A 351 -7.93 16.36 -20.60
CA VAL A 351 -8.98 16.87 -21.51
C VAL A 351 -8.88 18.37 -21.77
N ASN A 352 -7.98 19.11 -21.10
CA ASN A 352 -7.97 20.57 -21.17
C ASN A 352 -6.71 21.17 -21.78
N GLU A 353 -6.59 21.12 -23.11
CA GLU A 353 -5.81 22.08 -23.90
C GLU A 353 -6.52 22.48 -25.20
N ALA A 354 -7.84 22.27 -25.34
CA ALA A 354 -8.58 22.61 -26.56
C ALA A 354 -9.46 23.86 -26.49
N GLU A 355 -9.46 24.60 -25.37
CA GLU A 355 -10.30 25.81 -25.21
C GLU A 355 -9.52 27.02 -24.72
N THR A 356 -8.53 27.48 -25.49
CA THR A 356 -8.13 28.90 -25.46
C THR A 356 -7.65 29.33 -26.86
N ALA A 357 -8.46 29.11 -27.87
CA ALA A 357 -8.42 29.91 -29.08
C ALA A 357 -9.63 30.86 -29.04
N SER A 358 -9.39 32.05 -28.51
CA SER A 358 -10.35 33.16 -28.65
C SER A 358 -10.60 33.41 -30.13
N PRO A 359 -11.84 33.59 -30.58
CA PRO A 359 -12.09 34.04 -31.94
C PRO A 359 -11.62 35.48 -32.09
N GLU A 360 -10.65 35.70 -32.98
CA GLU A 360 -10.37 37.05 -33.46
C GLU A 360 -11.62 37.63 -34.10
N ASN A 361 -12.04 38.75 -33.59
CA ASN A 361 -13.10 39.60 -34.08
C ASN A 361 -12.62 40.27 -35.40
N PRO A 362 -13.30 40.15 -36.54
CA PRO A 362 -12.99 40.98 -37.67
C PRO A 362 -13.53 42.39 -37.43
N ALA A 363 -12.63 43.35 -37.34
CA ALA A 363 -12.94 44.78 -37.35
C ALA A 363 -13.27 45.30 -38.77
N PRO A 364 -13.90 46.46 -38.91
CA PRO A 364 -14.90 46.85 -39.86
C PRO A 364 -14.43 47.14 -41.27
#